data_df0b095391bf0182632ebd2d661feb2f
#
_entry.id   df0b095391bf0182632ebd2d661feb2f
#
_cell.length_a   1.000
_cell.length_b   1.000
_cell.length_c   1.000
_cell.angle_alpha   90.00
_cell.angle_beta   90.00
_cell.angle_gamma   90.00
#
_symmetry.space_group_name_H-M   'P 1'
#
loop_
_entity.id
_entity.type
_entity.pdbx_description
1 polymer ?
#
loop_
_entity_poly.entity_id
_entity_poly.type
_entity_poly.pdbx_seq_one_letter_code
_entity_poly.pdbx_strand_id
1 'polypeptide(L)'
;MHTKISSASRTAIRLGLTLSLVLLAAVIVVGTTTYAEPDSKNLATVVFVCLHGSVKSQMAAAHFNRIAKERGLPVVAISRGIAVDEKIPASIRERLAGDGLVPASDVPVALTSQQAAAAVKIFAFDEVPADIKGDAEVTYWSDVPPATKDYVRARDAIVRHLEEVVTSMRPHQ
;
A
#
# COMPACT_ATOMS: atom_id res chain seq x y z
N MET A 1 -59.00 -18.41 68.26
CA MET A 1 -58.30 -19.70 68.12
C MET A 1 -56.95 -19.39 67.52
N HIS A 2 -55.93 -19.44 68.36
CA HIS A 2 -54.55 -19.13 68.01
C HIS A 2 -53.86 -20.40 67.56
N THR A 3 -53.10 -20.31 66.50
CA THR A 3 -52.09 -21.33 66.19
C THR A 3 -50.76 -20.67 65.99
N LYS A 4 -49.86 -20.94 66.89
CA LYS A 4 -48.41 -20.62 66.88
C LYS A 4 -47.76 -21.46 65.72
N ILE A 5 -46.95 -20.86 64.94
CA ILE A 5 -45.98 -21.56 64.08
C ILE A 5 -44.56 -21.14 64.49
N SER A 6 -43.83 -22.19 64.77
CA SER A 6 -42.51 -22.25 65.34
C SER A 6 -41.42 -21.70 64.42
N SER A 7 -40.50 -20.93 65.03
CA SER A 7 -39.22 -20.53 64.53
C SER A 7 -38.21 -21.67 64.61
N ALA A 8 -37.76 -22.20 63.40
CA ALA A 8 -36.49 -22.94 63.33
C ALA A 8 -36.03 -23.08 61.89
N SER A 9 -34.78 -22.82 61.63
CA SER A 9 -33.98 -23.04 60.42
C SER A 9 -33.62 -21.80 59.60
N ARG A 10 -32.79 -20.97 60.17
CA ARG A 10 -32.02 -19.94 59.43
C ARG A 10 -30.51 -20.09 59.60
N THR A 11 -29.95 -21.29 59.62
CA THR A 11 -28.49 -21.42 59.87
C THR A 11 -27.73 -22.35 58.90
N ALA A 12 -28.32 -22.77 57.82
CA ALA A 12 -27.67 -23.77 56.95
C ALA A 12 -27.41 -23.34 55.47
N ILE A 13 -27.54 -22.04 55.11
CA ILE A 13 -27.37 -21.61 53.69
C ILE A 13 -26.25 -20.55 53.54
N ARG A 14 -25.29 -20.49 54.42
CA ARG A 14 -24.18 -19.52 54.32
C ARG A 14 -22.79 -20.10 54.13
N LEU A 15 -22.65 -21.40 53.85
CA LEU A 15 -21.32 -22.02 53.69
C LEU A 15 -21.05 -22.62 52.30
N GLY A 16 -21.92 -22.39 51.33
CA GLY A 16 -21.77 -22.95 49.99
C GLY A 16 -21.44 -21.96 48.84
N LEU A 17 -21.27 -20.65 49.13
CA LEU A 17 -21.17 -19.63 48.07
C LEU A 17 -19.85 -18.90 48.02
N THR A 18 -18.80 -19.35 48.69
CA THR A 18 -17.48 -18.68 48.70
C THR A 18 -16.37 -19.46 48.02
N LEU A 19 -16.65 -20.61 47.42
CA LEU A 19 -15.62 -21.44 46.77
C LEU A 19 -15.72 -21.49 45.23
N SER A 20 -16.57 -20.71 44.62
CA SER A 20 -16.78 -20.78 43.14
C SER A 20 -16.38 -19.50 42.38
N LEU A 21 -15.66 -18.56 43.01
CA LEU A 21 -15.29 -17.28 42.38
C LEU A 21 -13.78 -17.05 42.28
N VAL A 22 -12.95 -18.10 42.32
CA VAL A 22 -11.47 -17.95 42.25
C VAL A 22 -10.86 -18.60 41.01
N LEU A 23 -11.64 -19.15 40.11
CA LEU A 23 -11.13 -19.92 38.97
C LEU A 23 -11.59 -19.40 37.61
N LEU A 24 -11.67 -18.07 37.38
CA LEU A 24 -11.87 -17.52 36.02
C LEU A 24 -11.13 -16.20 35.84
N ALA A 25 -9.83 -16.17 36.15
CA ALA A 25 -8.92 -15.15 35.66
C ALA A 25 -7.80 -15.82 34.87
N ALA A 26 -8.16 -16.64 33.87
CA ALA A 26 -7.26 -16.96 32.75
C ALA A 26 -7.19 -15.68 31.90
N VAL A 27 -6.26 -14.79 32.24
CA VAL A 27 -5.88 -13.67 31.40
C VAL A 27 -5.36 -14.25 30.07
N ILE A 28 -6.21 -14.25 29.05
CA ILE A 28 -5.78 -14.43 27.67
C ILE A 28 -4.96 -13.16 27.35
N VAL A 29 -3.66 -13.22 27.56
CA VAL A 29 -2.71 -12.29 26.95
C VAL A 29 -2.71 -12.61 25.46
N VAL A 30 -3.70 -12.09 24.75
CA VAL A 30 -3.62 -11.99 23.30
C VAL A 30 -2.49 -11.00 23.04
N GLY A 31 -1.32 -11.56 22.73
CA GLY A 31 -0.20 -10.76 22.26
C GLY A 31 -0.64 -10.03 21.00
N THR A 32 -1.07 -8.77 21.15
CA THR A 32 -1.19 -7.86 20.02
C THR A 32 0.22 -7.63 19.51
N THR A 33 0.63 -8.41 18.51
CA THR A 33 1.77 -8.05 17.68
C THR A 33 1.38 -6.76 16.98
N THR A 34 1.77 -5.64 17.56
CA THR A 34 1.75 -4.33 16.90
C THR A 34 2.75 -4.42 15.75
N TYR A 35 2.26 -4.71 14.56
CA TYR A 35 3.02 -4.42 13.35
C TYR A 35 3.13 -2.90 13.29
N ALA A 36 4.33 -2.37 13.58
CA ALA A 36 4.63 -0.96 13.37
C ALA A 36 4.46 -0.71 11.88
N GLU A 37 3.46 0.10 11.47
CA GLU A 37 3.40 0.61 10.12
C GLU A 37 4.71 1.40 9.87
N PRO A 38 5.40 1.16 8.73
CA PRO A 38 6.62 1.88 8.43
C PRO A 38 6.32 3.38 8.42
N ASP A 39 7.11 4.14 9.18
CA ASP A 39 6.98 5.60 9.24
C ASP A 39 7.14 6.16 7.82
N SER A 40 6.09 6.78 7.29
CA SER A 40 6.05 7.31 5.92
C SER A 40 7.16 8.32 5.60
N LYS A 41 7.85 8.81 6.61
CA LYS A 41 8.99 9.75 6.50
C LYS A 41 10.30 9.10 6.04
N ASN A 42 10.41 7.77 6.07
CA ASN A 42 11.63 7.02 5.75
C ASN A 42 11.49 6.08 4.54
N LEU A 43 10.41 6.21 3.76
CA LEU A 43 10.22 5.35 2.59
C LEU A 43 11.15 5.78 1.44
N ALA A 44 11.89 4.83 0.88
CA ALA A 44 12.66 5.06 -0.34
C ALA A 44 11.72 5.31 -1.52
N THR A 45 12.05 6.29 -2.37
CA THR A 45 11.17 6.70 -3.48
C THR A 45 11.59 6.05 -4.80
N VAL A 46 10.65 5.36 -5.43
CA VAL A 46 10.73 4.88 -6.82
C VAL A 46 9.96 5.84 -7.72
N VAL A 47 10.51 6.21 -8.87
CA VAL A 47 9.86 7.13 -9.80
C VAL A 47 9.49 6.40 -11.08
N PHE A 48 8.22 6.46 -11.48
CA PHE A 48 7.74 6.04 -12.79
C PHE A 48 7.50 7.25 -13.67
N VAL A 49 8.09 7.25 -14.88
CA VAL A 49 8.09 8.40 -15.79
C VAL A 49 7.46 8.00 -17.13
N CYS A 50 6.52 8.81 -17.61
CA CYS A 50 6.10 8.76 -19.02
C CYS A 50 6.03 10.17 -19.60
N LEU A 51 5.89 10.32 -20.91
CA LEU A 51 5.91 11.64 -21.55
C LEU A 51 4.94 12.61 -20.88
N HIS A 52 3.68 12.20 -20.67
CA HIS A 52 2.63 13.08 -20.17
C HIS A 52 2.33 12.98 -18.66
N GLY A 53 2.89 12.02 -17.94
CA GLY A 53 2.63 11.85 -16.50
C GLY A 53 1.20 11.44 -16.14
N SER A 54 0.35 11.17 -17.15
CA SER A 54 -1.10 11.03 -17.00
C SER A 54 -1.64 9.61 -17.19
N VAL A 55 -0.83 8.68 -17.77
CA VAL A 55 -1.30 7.33 -18.13
C VAL A 55 -0.37 6.24 -17.59
N LYS A 56 0.68 5.82 -18.34
CA LYS A 56 1.52 4.67 -18.00
C LYS A 56 2.20 4.82 -16.64
N SER A 57 2.73 5.99 -16.33
CA SER A 57 3.36 6.27 -15.04
C SER A 57 2.37 6.21 -13.86
N GLN A 58 1.12 6.66 -14.06
CA GLN A 58 0.06 6.53 -13.05
C GLN A 58 -0.29 5.07 -12.79
N MET A 59 -0.46 4.30 -13.85
CA MET A 59 -0.73 2.85 -13.77
C MET A 59 0.39 2.13 -13.01
N ALA A 60 1.64 2.36 -13.41
CA ALA A 60 2.80 1.71 -12.80
C ALA A 60 2.94 2.05 -11.32
N ALA A 61 2.87 3.34 -10.97
CA ALA A 61 2.99 3.76 -9.58
C ALA A 61 1.84 3.24 -8.69
N ALA A 62 0.60 3.23 -9.20
CA ALA A 62 -0.55 2.70 -8.46
C ALA A 62 -0.41 1.18 -8.20
N HIS A 63 -0.08 0.40 -9.22
CA HIS A 63 0.15 -1.05 -9.07
C HIS A 63 1.35 -1.35 -8.18
N PHE A 64 2.47 -0.62 -8.35
CA PHE A 64 3.66 -0.79 -7.51
C PHE A 64 3.34 -0.55 -6.03
N ASN A 65 2.66 0.56 -5.70
CA ASN A 65 2.32 0.90 -4.32
C ASN A 65 1.44 -0.18 -3.66
N ARG A 66 0.49 -0.77 -4.41
CA ARG A 66 -0.27 -1.92 -3.93
C ARG A 66 0.64 -3.12 -3.63
N ILE A 67 1.47 -3.54 -4.60
CA ILE A 67 2.36 -4.69 -4.44
C ILE A 67 3.37 -4.46 -3.31
N ALA A 68 3.96 -3.27 -3.22
CA ALA A 68 4.91 -2.91 -2.17
C ALA A 68 4.27 -3.00 -0.77
N LYS A 69 3.04 -2.48 -0.63
CA LYS A 69 2.27 -2.57 0.62
C LYS A 69 1.95 -4.03 0.98
N GLU A 70 1.45 -4.82 0.04
CA GLU A 70 1.14 -6.24 0.25
C GLU A 70 2.36 -7.06 0.67
N ARG A 71 3.55 -6.65 0.24
CA ARG A 71 4.82 -7.32 0.55
C ARG A 71 5.62 -6.68 1.69
N GLY A 72 5.08 -5.63 2.31
CA GLY A 72 5.73 -4.93 3.44
C GLY A 72 7.05 -4.27 3.07
N LEU A 73 7.23 -3.83 1.82
CA LEU A 73 8.45 -3.17 1.37
C LEU A 73 8.47 -1.70 1.82
N PRO A 74 9.59 -1.18 2.36
CA PRO A 74 9.71 0.20 2.83
C PRO A 74 9.97 1.17 1.67
N VAL A 75 9.15 1.11 0.63
CA VAL A 75 9.29 1.91 -0.59
C VAL A 75 7.94 2.50 -1.01
N VAL A 76 7.97 3.65 -1.66
CA VAL A 76 6.81 4.29 -2.26
C VAL A 76 7.11 4.70 -3.69
N ALA A 77 6.14 4.52 -4.58
CA ALA A 77 6.25 4.98 -5.97
C ALA A 77 5.50 6.27 -6.19
N ILE A 78 6.09 7.15 -6.99
CA ILE A 78 5.46 8.37 -7.51
C ILE A 78 5.41 8.34 -9.04
N SER A 79 4.37 8.97 -9.59
CA SER A 79 4.21 9.16 -11.04
C SER A 79 4.70 10.54 -11.46
N ARG A 80 5.47 10.61 -12.56
CA ARG A 80 5.98 11.86 -13.13
C ARG A 80 5.85 11.88 -14.65
N GLY A 81 5.88 13.09 -15.21
CA GLY A 81 5.89 13.33 -16.65
C GLY A 81 7.03 14.23 -17.08
N ILE A 82 7.30 14.28 -18.40
CA ILE A 82 8.27 15.20 -19.00
C ILE A 82 7.55 16.43 -19.55
N ALA A 83 6.50 16.23 -20.35
CA ALA A 83 5.60 17.26 -20.88
C ALA A 83 4.19 16.97 -20.39
N VAL A 84 3.88 17.40 -19.18
CA VAL A 84 2.70 16.95 -18.43
C VAL A 84 1.38 17.43 -19.03
N ASP A 85 0.39 16.55 -19.03
CA ASP A 85 -1.00 16.91 -19.32
C ASP A 85 -1.61 17.71 -18.15
N GLU A 86 -2.68 18.44 -18.42
CA GLU A 86 -3.43 19.16 -17.38
C GLU A 86 -4.15 18.24 -16.39
N LYS A 87 -4.55 17.05 -16.86
CA LYS A 87 -5.34 16.09 -16.06
C LYS A 87 -5.09 14.64 -16.47
N ILE A 88 -5.38 13.74 -15.54
CA ILE A 88 -5.43 12.31 -15.82
C ILE A 88 -6.76 12.02 -16.53
N PRO A 89 -6.76 11.34 -17.70
CA PRO A 89 -7.98 10.98 -18.42
C PRO A 89 -8.97 10.21 -17.54
N ALA A 90 -10.26 10.55 -17.64
CA ALA A 90 -11.32 9.88 -16.88
C ALA A 90 -11.32 8.36 -17.11
N SER A 91 -11.10 7.93 -18.36
CA SER A 91 -11.01 6.52 -18.72
C SER A 91 -9.88 5.77 -18.00
N ILE A 92 -8.77 6.43 -17.67
CA ILE A 92 -7.67 5.83 -16.90
C ILE A 92 -8.06 5.73 -15.43
N ARG A 93 -8.72 6.75 -14.87
CA ARG A 93 -9.24 6.69 -13.49
C ARG A 93 -10.26 5.56 -13.32
N GLU A 94 -11.19 5.42 -14.26
CA GLU A 94 -12.22 4.39 -14.26
C GLU A 94 -11.61 2.97 -14.36
N ARG A 95 -10.61 2.80 -15.22
CA ARG A 95 -9.94 1.50 -15.38
C ARG A 95 -9.11 1.13 -14.16
N LEU A 96 -8.37 2.08 -13.57
CA LEU A 96 -7.68 1.86 -12.30
C LEU A 96 -8.66 1.53 -11.17
N ALA A 97 -9.81 2.22 -11.11
CA ALA A 97 -10.87 1.88 -10.14
C ALA A 97 -11.42 0.47 -10.35
N GLY A 98 -11.56 0.02 -11.60
CA GLY A 98 -11.90 -1.37 -11.94
C GLY A 98 -10.86 -2.39 -11.46
N ASP A 99 -9.59 -2.01 -11.39
CA ASP A 99 -8.51 -2.82 -10.82
C ASP A 99 -8.40 -2.65 -9.27
N GLY A 100 -9.32 -1.92 -8.63
CA GLY A 100 -9.31 -1.62 -7.19
C GLY A 100 -8.22 -0.61 -6.80
N LEU A 101 -7.82 0.27 -7.72
CA LEU A 101 -6.76 1.25 -7.54
C LEU A 101 -7.24 2.67 -7.78
N VAL A 102 -6.45 3.62 -7.29
CA VAL A 102 -6.57 5.04 -7.63
C VAL A 102 -5.26 5.52 -8.28
N PRO A 103 -5.28 6.59 -9.09
CA PRO A 103 -4.05 7.19 -9.59
C PRO A 103 -3.08 7.54 -8.46
N ALA A 104 -1.78 7.46 -8.72
CA ALA A 104 -0.74 7.78 -7.75
C ALA A 104 -0.67 9.27 -7.38
N SER A 105 -1.32 10.13 -8.15
CA SER A 105 -1.51 11.56 -7.86
C SER A 105 -2.82 12.06 -8.43
N ASP A 106 -3.35 13.16 -7.92
CA ASP A 106 -4.61 13.74 -8.40
C ASP A 106 -4.47 14.39 -9.78
N VAL A 107 -3.31 14.95 -10.05
CA VAL A 107 -2.95 15.58 -11.32
C VAL A 107 -1.57 15.09 -11.78
N PRO A 108 -1.26 15.16 -13.10
CA PRO A 108 0.07 14.92 -13.60
C PRO A 108 1.07 15.93 -13.01
N VAL A 109 2.27 15.44 -12.66
CA VAL A 109 3.34 16.25 -12.08
C VAL A 109 4.62 16.07 -12.87
N ALA A 110 5.33 17.16 -13.17
CA ALA A 110 6.60 17.11 -13.89
C ALA A 110 7.69 16.46 -13.04
N LEU A 111 8.59 15.71 -13.69
CA LEU A 111 9.83 15.25 -13.07
C LEU A 111 10.80 16.42 -12.93
N THR A 112 11.37 16.57 -11.75
CA THR A 112 12.46 17.52 -11.51
C THR A 112 13.80 16.80 -11.36
N SER A 113 14.91 17.48 -11.66
CA SER A 113 16.27 16.94 -11.47
C SER A 113 16.55 16.58 -10.01
N GLN A 114 16.00 17.35 -9.06
CA GLN A 114 16.10 17.02 -7.64
C GLN A 114 15.40 15.68 -7.30
N GLN A 115 14.23 15.45 -7.86
CA GLN A 115 13.51 14.17 -7.66
C GLN A 115 14.22 13.01 -8.34
N ALA A 116 14.79 13.23 -9.54
CA ALA A 116 15.59 12.23 -10.23
C ALA A 116 16.81 11.83 -9.39
N ALA A 117 17.54 12.81 -8.86
CA ALA A 117 18.72 12.56 -8.03
C ALA A 117 18.39 11.87 -6.68
N ALA A 118 17.21 12.13 -6.12
CA ALA A 118 16.78 11.54 -4.84
C ALA A 118 16.12 10.16 -4.97
N ALA A 119 15.75 9.75 -6.18
CA ALA A 119 15.07 8.46 -6.41
C ALA A 119 16.05 7.29 -6.25
N VAL A 120 15.60 6.23 -5.58
CA VAL A 120 16.39 4.97 -5.49
C VAL A 120 16.34 4.17 -6.78
N LYS A 121 15.28 4.34 -7.58
CA LYS A 121 15.08 3.74 -8.90
C LYS A 121 14.21 4.66 -9.75
N ILE A 122 14.53 4.75 -11.06
CA ILE A 122 13.70 5.42 -12.05
C ILE A 122 13.36 4.43 -13.16
N PHE A 123 12.08 4.26 -13.45
CA PHE A 123 11.57 3.47 -14.56
C PHE A 123 10.84 4.40 -15.52
N ALA A 124 11.21 4.38 -16.79
CA ALA A 124 10.65 5.28 -17.78
C ALA A 124 10.06 4.53 -18.99
N PHE A 125 8.94 5.02 -19.49
CA PHE A 125 8.27 4.51 -20.68
C PHE A 125 8.62 5.32 -21.94
N ASP A 126 9.22 6.48 -21.74
CA ASP A 126 9.62 7.43 -22.78
C ASP A 126 10.97 8.03 -22.40
N GLU A 127 11.65 8.68 -23.34
CA GLU A 127 12.96 9.29 -23.12
C GLU A 127 12.93 10.34 -21.99
N VAL A 128 13.87 10.26 -21.06
CA VAL A 128 14.07 11.26 -20.00
C VAL A 128 15.24 12.17 -20.42
N PRO A 129 15.00 13.49 -20.57
CA PRO A 129 16.03 14.44 -20.96
C PRO A 129 17.26 14.42 -20.05
N ALA A 130 18.44 14.58 -20.63
CA ALA A 130 19.71 14.47 -19.91
C ALA A 130 19.86 15.52 -18.77
N ASP A 131 19.35 16.73 -18.98
CA ASP A 131 19.32 17.81 -18.00
C ASP A 131 18.39 17.55 -16.80
N ILE A 132 17.37 16.70 -16.99
CA ILE A 132 16.46 16.28 -15.91
C ILE A 132 17.02 15.07 -15.18
N LYS A 133 17.46 14.03 -15.88
CA LYS A 133 17.97 12.82 -15.24
C LYS A 133 19.34 12.98 -14.59
N GLY A 134 20.19 13.89 -15.11
CA GLY A 134 21.58 14.04 -14.66
C GLY A 134 22.31 12.70 -14.67
N ASP A 135 22.93 12.34 -13.54
CA ASP A 135 23.65 11.07 -13.36
C ASP A 135 22.75 9.93 -12.89
N ALA A 136 21.43 10.14 -12.73
CA ALA A 136 20.53 9.10 -12.29
C ALA A 136 20.39 7.99 -13.34
N GLU A 137 20.48 6.74 -12.89
CA GLU A 137 20.24 5.57 -13.73
C GLU A 137 18.74 5.42 -14.02
N VAL A 138 18.40 5.29 -15.30
CA VAL A 138 17.00 5.11 -15.76
C VAL A 138 16.87 3.77 -16.47
N THR A 139 15.94 2.95 -16.00
CA THR A 139 15.54 1.70 -16.67
C THR A 139 14.35 1.97 -17.59
N TYR A 140 14.50 1.68 -18.87
CA TYR A 140 13.46 1.93 -19.89
C TYR A 140 12.59 0.69 -20.15
N TRP A 141 11.27 0.87 -20.05
CA TRP A 141 10.24 -0.14 -20.36
C TRP A 141 9.58 0.18 -21.72
N SER A 142 10.35 0.09 -22.79
CA SER A 142 9.91 0.43 -24.14
C SER A 142 8.96 -0.59 -24.78
N ASP A 143 8.86 -1.79 -24.21
CA ASP A 143 7.96 -2.87 -24.65
C ASP A 143 6.50 -2.69 -24.18
N VAL A 144 6.24 -1.74 -23.27
CA VAL A 144 4.88 -1.46 -22.77
C VAL A 144 4.08 -0.69 -23.83
N PRO A 145 3.00 -1.29 -24.37
CA PRO A 145 2.22 -0.67 -25.43
C PRO A 145 1.45 0.58 -24.97
N PRO A 146 0.93 1.40 -25.90
CA PRO A 146 0.10 2.55 -25.56
C PRO A 146 -1.18 2.13 -24.83
N ALA A 147 -1.31 2.47 -23.56
CA ALA A 147 -2.45 2.07 -22.72
C ALA A 147 -3.79 2.73 -23.14
N THR A 148 -3.75 3.81 -23.91
CA THR A 148 -4.94 4.44 -24.49
C THR A 148 -5.54 3.60 -25.64
N LYS A 149 -4.75 2.73 -26.25
CA LYS A 149 -5.20 1.79 -27.30
C LYS A 149 -5.60 0.44 -26.70
N ASP A 150 -4.80 -0.09 -25.79
CA ASP A 150 -5.04 -1.37 -25.12
C ASP A 150 -4.57 -1.29 -23.67
N TYR A 151 -5.50 -0.93 -22.78
CA TYR A 151 -5.23 -0.81 -21.37
C TYR A 151 -4.80 -2.14 -20.74
N VAL A 152 -5.52 -3.22 -21.07
CA VAL A 152 -5.27 -4.53 -20.44
C VAL A 152 -3.87 -5.03 -20.78
N ARG A 153 -3.49 -4.97 -22.04
CA ARG A 153 -2.15 -5.39 -22.48
C ARG A 153 -1.04 -4.52 -21.86
N ALA A 154 -1.28 -3.20 -21.78
CA ALA A 154 -0.32 -2.28 -21.13
C ALA A 154 -0.20 -2.56 -19.64
N ARG A 155 -1.33 -2.77 -18.93
CA ARG A 155 -1.37 -3.14 -17.51
C ARG A 155 -0.60 -4.43 -17.26
N ASP A 156 -0.88 -5.48 -18.03
CA ASP A 156 -0.28 -6.79 -17.83
C ASP A 156 1.24 -6.76 -18.10
N ALA A 157 1.70 -5.97 -19.08
CA ALA A 157 3.13 -5.74 -19.31
C ALA A 157 3.77 -4.98 -18.12
N ILE A 158 3.12 -3.92 -17.62
CA ILE A 158 3.58 -3.18 -16.45
C ILE A 158 3.67 -4.09 -15.23
N VAL A 159 2.62 -4.86 -14.92
CA VAL A 159 2.58 -5.75 -13.74
C VAL A 159 3.69 -6.80 -13.81
N ARG A 160 3.96 -7.38 -14.98
CA ARG A 160 5.07 -8.33 -15.15
C ARG A 160 6.42 -7.68 -14.80
N HIS A 161 6.73 -6.49 -15.29
CA HIS A 161 7.94 -5.76 -14.92
C HIS A 161 8.00 -5.44 -13.43
N LEU A 162 6.87 -5.05 -12.84
CA LEU A 162 6.80 -4.74 -11.41
C LEU A 162 7.10 -5.96 -10.54
N GLU A 163 6.65 -7.16 -10.92
CA GLU A 163 6.95 -8.40 -10.20
C GLU A 163 8.46 -8.70 -10.17
N GLU A 164 9.17 -8.47 -11.29
CA GLU A 164 10.63 -8.61 -11.38
C GLU A 164 11.33 -7.60 -10.46
N VAL A 165 10.93 -6.32 -10.53
CA VAL A 165 11.48 -5.21 -9.72
C VAL A 165 11.30 -5.51 -8.24
N VAL A 166 10.08 -5.83 -7.81
CA VAL A 166 9.78 -6.08 -6.39
C VAL A 166 10.50 -7.32 -5.87
N THR A 167 10.68 -8.34 -6.70
CA THR A 167 11.47 -9.52 -6.33
C THR A 167 12.93 -9.15 -6.07
N SER A 168 13.52 -8.26 -6.88
CA SER A 168 14.88 -7.77 -6.69
C SER A 168 15.07 -6.87 -5.47
N MET A 169 13.99 -6.28 -4.95
CA MET A 169 14.01 -5.39 -3.78
C MET A 169 13.89 -6.13 -2.44
N ARG A 170 13.65 -7.44 -2.45
CA ARG A 170 13.63 -8.20 -1.19
C ARG A 170 15.04 -8.30 -0.61
N PRO A 171 15.21 -8.03 0.69
CA PRO A 171 16.49 -8.35 1.33
C PRO A 171 16.74 -9.85 1.18
N HIS A 172 17.94 -10.20 0.77
CA HIS A 172 18.39 -11.60 0.83
C HIS A 172 18.39 -12.01 2.31
N GLN A 173 17.52 -12.96 2.66
CA GLN A 173 17.49 -13.56 4.00
C GLN A 173 18.71 -14.48 4.16
#